data_19b990a436c230d97747caf1899d8cec
#
_entry.id   19b990a436c230d97747caf1899d8cec
#
_cell.length_a   1.000
_cell.length_b   1.000
_cell.length_c   1.000
_cell.angle_alpha   90.00
_cell.angle_beta   90.00
_cell.angle_gamma   90.00
#
_symmetry.space_group_name_H-M   'P 1'
#
loop_
_entity.id
_entity.type
_entity.pdbx_description
1 polymer ?
#
loop_
_entity_poly.entity_id
_entity_poly.type
_entity_poly.pdbx_seq_one_letter_code
_entity_poly.pdbx_strand_id
1 'polypeptide(L)'
;MKSILLIGLGRFGKHIALHLNQLGHQVLAVDNVEERVEAVLPYVTSAQIGDSTNADFLESLGIRNFDVCIVAIGNDFQSSLETASLLKELGAKLVVARAARDVQEKFLLRNGADEVVYPEKQLAKWTAIRYSADHILDYIELDEDHAMFEIPVPKDWAGRTIGQIDIRKKYNINIMGIKRSGKLELSLSPDIRLEAGETMLVLGRNRDLQKCFRI
;
A
#
# COMPACT_ATOMS: atom_id res chain seq x y z
N MET A 1 5.53 7.29 -16.99
CA MET A 1 4.19 6.82 -17.41
C MET A 1 4.31 5.34 -17.72
N LYS A 2 3.46 4.49 -17.13
CA LYS A 2 3.43 3.02 -17.38
C LYS A 2 2.16 2.64 -18.12
N SER A 3 2.20 1.54 -18.87
CA SER A 3 1.03 0.89 -19.47
C SER A 3 0.58 -0.26 -18.56
N ILE A 4 -0.65 -0.22 -18.09
CA ILE A 4 -1.17 -1.14 -17.07
C ILE A 4 -2.44 -1.82 -17.57
N LEU A 5 -2.48 -3.14 -17.47
CA LEU A 5 -3.69 -3.92 -17.64
C LEU A 5 -4.30 -4.18 -16.27
N LEU A 6 -5.54 -3.75 -16.05
CA LEU A 6 -6.28 -3.94 -14.81
C LEU A 6 -7.49 -4.84 -15.06
N ILE A 7 -7.49 -6.01 -14.44
CA ILE A 7 -8.54 -7.03 -14.59
C ILE A 7 -9.32 -7.17 -13.28
N GLY A 8 -10.64 -7.06 -13.37
CA GLY A 8 -11.54 -7.09 -12.22
C GLY A 8 -11.80 -5.68 -11.67
N LEU A 9 -12.98 -5.16 -11.97
CA LEU A 9 -13.40 -3.78 -11.67
C LEU A 9 -14.41 -3.72 -10.51
N GLY A 10 -14.32 -4.68 -9.60
CA GLY A 10 -14.99 -4.61 -8.31
C GLY A 10 -14.53 -3.41 -7.48
N ARG A 11 -14.95 -3.34 -6.22
CA ARG A 11 -14.60 -2.20 -5.33
C ARG A 11 -13.10 -1.89 -5.32
N PHE A 12 -12.24 -2.90 -5.18
CA PHE A 12 -10.79 -2.71 -5.11
C PHE A 12 -10.22 -2.25 -6.47
N GLY A 13 -10.58 -2.92 -7.59
CA GLY A 13 -10.11 -2.54 -8.92
C GLY A 13 -10.55 -1.13 -9.33
N LYS A 14 -11.79 -0.73 -9.00
CA LYS A 14 -12.26 0.64 -9.25
C LYS A 14 -11.39 1.70 -8.54
N HIS A 15 -11.01 1.46 -7.27
CA HIS A 15 -10.10 2.37 -6.56
C HIS A 15 -8.71 2.41 -7.19
N ILE A 16 -8.19 1.25 -7.65
CA ILE A 16 -6.90 1.20 -8.37
C ILE A 16 -6.98 2.03 -9.65
N ALA A 17 -8.03 1.86 -10.47
CA ALA A 17 -8.22 2.62 -11.70
C ALA A 17 -8.19 4.13 -11.46
N LEU A 18 -8.92 4.59 -10.44
CA LEU A 18 -8.99 6.01 -10.06
C LEU A 18 -7.61 6.58 -9.66
N HIS A 19 -6.87 5.86 -8.84
CA HIS A 19 -5.54 6.32 -8.41
C HIS A 19 -4.49 6.26 -9.52
N LEU A 20 -4.53 5.25 -10.39
CA LEU A 20 -3.63 5.17 -11.55
C LEU A 20 -3.86 6.32 -12.53
N ASN A 21 -5.12 6.75 -12.71
CA ASN A 21 -5.46 7.93 -13.49
C ASN A 21 -4.86 9.22 -12.89
N GLN A 22 -5.01 9.41 -11.57
CA GLN A 22 -4.43 10.56 -10.87
C GLN A 22 -2.90 10.62 -10.98
N LEU A 23 -2.25 9.44 -11.06
CA LEU A 23 -0.80 9.31 -11.25
C LEU A 23 -0.37 9.45 -12.73
N GLY A 24 -1.32 9.63 -13.66
CA GLY A 24 -1.05 9.85 -15.08
C GLY A 24 -0.59 8.60 -15.83
N HIS A 25 -1.00 7.40 -15.40
CA HIS A 25 -0.70 6.14 -16.09
C HIS A 25 -1.74 5.80 -17.16
N GLN A 26 -1.33 5.03 -18.17
CA GLN A 26 -2.24 4.45 -19.16
C GLN A 26 -2.81 3.14 -18.63
N VAL A 27 -4.14 3.03 -18.61
CA VAL A 27 -4.83 1.85 -18.08
C VAL A 27 -5.78 1.30 -19.12
N LEU A 28 -5.62 0.01 -19.45
CA LEU A 28 -6.67 -0.81 -20.05
C LEU A 28 -7.37 -1.57 -18.92
N ALA A 29 -8.66 -1.32 -18.74
CA ALA A 29 -9.48 -1.96 -17.71
C ALA A 29 -10.35 -3.07 -18.31
N VAL A 30 -10.46 -4.21 -17.62
CA VAL A 30 -11.23 -5.38 -18.08
C VAL A 30 -12.10 -5.91 -16.94
N ASP A 31 -13.36 -6.18 -17.22
CA ASP A 31 -14.28 -6.96 -16.37
C ASP A 31 -15.27 -7.69 -17.26
N ASN A 32 -15.85 -8.79 -16.79
CA ASN A 32 -16.91 -9.49 -17.50
C ASN A 32 -18.31 -8.91 -17.26
N VAL A 33 -18.43 -7.90 -16.40
CA VAL A 33 -19.68 -7.21 -16.07
C VAL A 33 -19.67 -5.82 -16.68
N GLU A 34 -20.57 -5.56 -17.65
CA GLU A 34 -20.68 -4.31 -18.40
C GLU A 34 -20.83 -3.08 -17.50
N GLU A 35 -21.71 -3.12 -16.50
CA GLU A 35 -21.93 -2.02 -15.55
C GLU A 35 -20.65 -1.59 -14.83
N ARG A 36 -19.75 -2.53 -14.52
CA ARG A 36 -18.47 -2.23 -13.87
C ARG A 36 -17.48 -1.57 -14.83
N VAL A 37 -17.50 -2.01 -16.09
CA VAL A 37 -16.69 -1.42 -17.16
C VAL A 37 -17.12 0.02 -17.41
N GLU A 38 -18.41 0.27 -17.56
CA GLU A 38 -18.97 1.61 -17.74
C GLU A 38 -18.62 2.56 -16.58
N ALA A 39 -18.68 2.05 -15.34
CA ALA A 39 -18.40 2.83 -14.13
C ALA A 39 -16.94 3.31 -14.00
N VAL A 40 -16.01 2.75 -14.77
CA VAL A 40 -14.58 3.15 -14.73
C VAL A 40 -14.13 3.92 -15.97
N LEU A 41 -14.93 3.98 -17.04
CA LEU A 41 -14.59 4.70 -18.28
C LEU A 41 -14.01 6.11 -18.07
N PRO A 42 -14.51 6.95 -17.12
CA PRO A 42 -13.96 8.28 -16.88
C PRO A 42 -12.53 8.28 -16.27
N TYR A 43 -12.06 7.13 -15.78
CA TYR A 43 -10.82 6.99 -15.03
C TYR A 43 -9.77 6.11 -15.71
N VAL A 44 -9.99 5.68 -16.94
CA VAL A 44 -9.06 4.79 -17.65
C VAL A 44 -8.86 5.25 -19.08
N THR A 45 -7.75 4.82 -19.70
CA THR A 45 -7.46 5.14 -21.10
C THR A 45 -8.41 4.40 -22.04
N SER A 46 -8.71 3.14 -21.70
CA SER A 46 -9.69 2.31 -22.42
C SER A 46 -10.22 1.23 -21.50
N ALA A 47 -11.37 0.67 -21.83
CA ALA A 47 -11.94 -0.44 -21.10
C ALA A 47 -12.60 -1.44 -22.05
N GLN A 48 -12.60 -2.71 -21.67
CA GLN A 48 -13.19 -3.79 -22.45
C GLN A 48 -14.01 -4.72 -21.56
N ILE A 49 -15.13 -5.22 -22.11
CA ILE A 49 -15.91 -6.29 -21.50
C ILE A 49 -15.35 -7.61 -22.03
N GLY A 50 -14.96 -8.51 -21.13
CA GLY A 50 -14.45 -9.81 -21.53
C GLY A 50 -14.14 -10.73 -20.35
N ASP A 51 -14.01 -12.00 -20.68
CA ASP A 51 -13.67 -13.05 -19.72
C ASP A 51 -12.15 -13.26 -19.72
N SER A 52 -11.50 -12.92 -18.62
CA SER A 52 -10.05 -13.04 -18.44
C SER A 52 -9.57 -14.48 -18.24
N THR A 53 -10.47 -15.45 -18.10
CA THR A 53 -10.11 -16.88 -18.12
C THR A 53 -10.03 -17.45 -19.54
N ASN A 54 -10.44 -16.67 -20.55
CA ASN A 54 -10.31 -17.06 -21.96
C ASN A 54 -8.94 -16.60 -22.49
N ALA A 55 -8.12 -17.58 -22.91
CA ALA A 55 -6.76 -17.33 -23.40
C ALA A 55 -6.76 -16.50 -24.69
N ASP A 56 -7.67 -16.77 -25.65
CA ASP A 56 -7.75 -16.03 -26.91
C ASP A 56 -8.11 -14.57 -26.68
N PHE A 57 -9.01 -14.32 -25.72
CA PHE A 57 -9.36 -12.95 -25.31
C PHE A 57 -8.13 -12.22 -24.75
N LEU A 58 -7.39 -12.81 -23.80
CA LEU A 58 -6.19 -12.23 -23.23
C LEU A 58 -5.11 -12.00 -24.29
N GLU A 59 -4.88 -12.97 -25.18
CA GLU A 59 -3.91 -12.84 -26.27
C GLU A 59 -4.23 -11.65 -27.18
N SER A 60 -5.51 -11.42 -27.47
CA SER A 60 -5.99 -10.28 -28.28
C SER A 60 -5.67 -8.92 -27.68
N LEU A 61 -5.47 -8.83 -26.36
CA LEU A 61 -5.10 -7.59 -25.67
C LEU A 61 -3.62 -7.23 -25.82
N GLY A 62 -2.78 -8.16 -26.30
CA GLY A 62 -1.35 -7.91 -26.47
C GLY A 62 -0.60 -7.80 -25.14
N ILE A 63 -0.71 -8.79 -24.28
CA ILE A 63 -0.22 -8.83 -22.89
C ILE A 63 1.22 -8.32 -22.72
N ARG A 64 2.12 -8.65 -23.65
CA ARG A 64 3.55 -8.25 -23.61
C ARG A 64 3.78 -6.73 -23.68
N ASN A 65 2.79 -5.96 -24.12
CA ASN A 65 2.89 -4.51 -24.24
C ASN A 65 2.65 -3.79 -22.92
N PHE A 66 2.12 -4.47 -21.91
CA PHE A 66 1.90 -3.89 -20.60
C PHE A 66 3.14 -3.99 -19.71
N ASP A 67 3.38 -2.96 -18.91
CA ASP A 67 4.44 -2.97 -17.91
C ASP A 67 4.02 -3.73 -16.65
N VAL A 68 2.72 -3.69 -16.34
CA VAL A 68 2.13 -4.37 -15.18
C VAL A 68 0.75 -4.90 -15.55
N CYS A 69 0.46 -6.13 -15.16
CA CYS A 69 -0.87 -6.71 -15.20
C CYS A 69 -1.37 -6.90 -13.76
N ILE A 70 -2.51 -6.29 -13.42
CA ILE A 70 -3.09 -6.33 -12.07
C ILE A 70 -4.38 -7.14 -12.12
N VAL A 71 -4.41 -8.26 -11.40
CA VAL A 71 -5.60 -9.11 -11.24
C VAL A 71 -6.28 -8.76 -9.92
N ALA A 72 -7.32 -7.93 -9.98
CA ALA A 72 -8.07 -7.42 -8.83
C ALA A 72 -9.37 -8.21 -8.55
N ILE A 73 -9.49 -9.41 -9.10
CA ILE A 73 -10.63 -10.33 -8.88
C ILE A 73 -10.61 -10.78 -7.42
N GLY A 74 -11.70 -10.54 -6.67
CA GLY A 74 -11.73 -10.82 -5.23
C GLY A 74 -12.64 -11.96 -4.81
N ASN A 75 -13.77 -12.14 -5.49
CA ASN A 75 -14.82 -13.08 -5.06
C ASN A 75 -14.72 -14.44 -5.74
N ASP A 76 -14.02 -14.52 -6.85
CA ASP A 76 -13.80 -15.75 -7.61
C ASP A 76 -12.29 -16.06 -7.66
N PHE A 77 -11.86 -16.94 -6.75
CA PHE A 77 -10.46 -17.30 -6.65
C PHE A 77 -9.99 -18.15 -7.84
N GLN A 78 -10.87 -19.01 -8.38
CA GLN A 78 -10.52 -19.84 -9.52
C GLN A 78 -10.21 -18.95 -10.73
N SER A 79 -11.12 -18.05 -11.09
CA SER A 79 -10.90 -17.11 -12.19
C SER A 79 -9.65 -16.22 -11.96
N SER A 80 -9.39 -15.81 -10.72
CA SER A 80 -8.17 -15.04 -10.37
C SER A 80 -6.90 -15.84 -10.63
N LEU A 81 -6.88 -17.12 -10.26
CA LEU A 81 -5.74 -18.01 -10.41
C LEU A 81 -5.49 -18.35 -11.90
N GLU A 82 -6.53 -18.70 -12.64
CA GLU A 82 -6.47 -18.97 -14.07
C GLU A 82 -5.98 -17.75 -14.85
N THR A 83 -6.54 -16.57 -14.56
CA THR A 83 -6.11 -15.31 -15.18
C THR A 83 -4.64 -15.02 -14.91
N ALA A 84 -4.17 -15.19 -13.66
CA ALA A 84 -2.76 -14.94 -13.33
C ALA A 84 -1.81 -15.89 -14.05
N SER A 85 -2.18 -17.19 -14.16
CA SER A 85 -1.42 -18.20 -14.92
C SER A 85 -1.33 -17.84 -16.39
N LEU A 86 -2.48 -17.58 -17.03
CA LEU A 86 -2.55 -17.22 -18.45
C LEU A 86 -1.75 -15.96 -18.77
N LEU A 87 -1.85 -14.93 -17.94
CA LEU A 87 -1.05 -13.71 -18.13
C LEU A 87 0.45 -14.01 -18.14
N LYS A 88 0.90 -14.86 -17.22
CA LYS A 88 2.32 -15.25 -17.16
C LYS A 88 2.74 -16.08 -18.38
N GLU A 89 1.93 -17.03 -18.81
CA GLU A 89 2.16 -17.85 -20.01
C GLU A 89 2.21 -16.98 -21.28
N LEU A 90 1.35 -15.97 -21.39
CA LEU A 90 1.32 -15.00 -22.49
C LEU A 90 2.47 -13.98 -22.44
N GLY A 91 3.32 -14.04 -21.42
CA GLY A 91 4.54 -13.26 -21.30
C GLY A 91 4.37 -11.89 -20.65
N ALA A 92 3.44 -11.77 -19.70
CA ALA A 92 3.36 -10.59 -18.84
C ALA A 92 4.68 -10.32 -18.10
N LYS A 93 5.15 -9.08 -18.09
CA LYS A 93 6.40 -8.66 -17.44
C LYS A 93 6.29 -8.76 -15.91
N LEU A 94 5.16 -8.28 -15.39
CA LEU A 94 4.86 -8.28 -13.96
C LEU A 94 3.37 -8.56 -13.76
N VAL A 95 3.05 -9.61 -13.02
CA VAL A 95 1.68 -9.96 -12.64
C VAL A 95 1.51 -9.73 -11.13
N VAL A 96 0.61 -8.82 -10.78
CA VAL A 96 0.21 -8.52 -9.40
C VAL A 96 -1.20 -9.04 -9.19
N ALA A 97 -1.41 -9.93 -8.23
CA ALA A 97 -2.72 -10.51 -7.97
C ALA A 97 -3.25 -10.18 -6.56
N ARG A 98 -4.57 -10.07 -6.43
CA ARG A 98 -5.22 -9.87 -5.14
C ARG A 98 -5.51 -11.22 -4.48
N ALA A 99 -5.13 -11.36 -3.21
CA ALA A 99 -5.60 -12.43 -2.34
C ALA A 99 -6.60 -11.90 -1.30
N ALA A 100 -7.47 -12.79 -0.83
CA ALA A 100 -8.40 -12.56 0.28
C ALA A 100 -8.19 -13.57 1.43
N ARG A 101 -7.24 -14.52 1.28
CA ARG A 101 -6.88 -15.54 2.27
C ARG A 101 -5.41 -15.94 2.13
N ASP A 102 -4.75 -16.31 3.23
CA ASP A 102 -3.33 -16.72 3.22
C ASP A 102 -3.02 -17.88 2.27
N VAL A 103 -3.96 -18.83 2.12
CA VAL A 103 -3.81 -19.96 1.20
C VAL A 103 -3.83 -19.50 -0.27
N GLN A 104 -4.63 -18.50 -0.59
CA GLN A 104 -4.71 -17.94 -1.95
C GLN A 104 -3.41 -17.22 -2.33
N GLU A 105 -2.80 -16.46 -1.42
CA GLU A 105 -1.49 -15.83 -1.61
C GLU A 105 -0.45 -16.85 -2.06
N LYS A 106 -0.37 -17.99 -1.35
CA LYS A 106 0.57 -19.07 -1.69
C LYS A 106 0.30 -19.68 -3.07
N PHE A 107 -0.97 -19.88 -3.43
CA PHE A 107 -1.32 -20.46 -4.72
C PHE A 107 -1.06 -19.49 -5.87
N LEU A 108 -1.40 -18.22 -5.70
CA LEU A 108 -1.16 -17.18 -6.72
C LEU A 108 0.33 -17.04 -7.04
N LEU A 109 1.19 -16.95 -6.01
CA LEU A 109 2.65 -16.89 -6.19
C LEU A 109 3.23 -18.13 -6.88
N ARG A 110 2.64 -19.29 -6.67
CA ARG A 110 3.10 -20.54 -7.32
C ARG A 110 2.60 -20.71 -8.77
N ASN A 111 1.54 -20.00 -9.14
CA ASN A 111 0.84 -20.19 -10.41
C ASN A 111 0.76 -18.91 -11.25
N GLY A 112 1.82 -18.08 -11.26
CA GLY A 112 1.96 -17.02 -12.24
C GLY A 112 1.97 -15.59 -11.69
N ALA A 113 1.49 -15.33 -10.48
CA ALA A 113 1.67 -14.02 -9.86
C ALA A 113 3.13 -13.81 -9.43
N ASP A 114 3.71 -12.67 -9.77
CA ASP A 114 5.02 -12.25 -9.28
C ASP A 114 4.91 -11.63 -7.89
N GLU A 115 3.81 -10.90 -7.66
CA GLU A 115 3.49 -10.26 -6.39
C GLU A 115 2.03 -10.48 -6.01
N VAL A 116 1.76 -10.49 -4.71
CA VAL A 116 0.39 -10.61 -4.19
C VAL A 116 0.10 -9.49 -3.21
N VAL A 117 -1.05 -8.86 -3.40
CA VAL A 117 -1.59 -7.84 -2.50
C VAL A 117 -2.74 -8.45 -1.71
N TYR A 118 -2.70 -8.34 -0.38
CA TYR A 118 -3.77 -8.79 0.51
C TYR A 118 -4.28 -7.60 1.33
N PRO A 119 -5.22 -6.79 0.76
CA PRO A 119 -5.62 -5.51 1.34
C PRO A 119 -6.20 -5.64 2.74
N GLU A 120 -7.04 -6.64 2.98
CA GLU A 120 -7.70 -6.85 4.27
C GLU A 120 -6.68 -7.16 5.37
N LYS A 121 -5.65 -7.98 5.09
CA LYS A 121 -4.59 -8.33 6.05
C LYS A 121 -3.71 -7.12 6.36
N GLN A 122 -3.31 -6.38 5.30
CA GLN A 122 -2.47 -5.19 5.45
C GLN A 122 -3.19 -4.10 6.24
N LEU A 123 -4.45 -3.82 5.89
CA LEU A 123 -5.24 -2.80 6.58
C LEU A 123 -5.61 -3.22 8.01
N ALA A 124 -5.92 -4.50 8.26
CA ALA A 124 -6.19 -5.00 9.60
C ALA A 124 -4.97 -4.85 10.53
N LYS A 125 -3.75 -5.18 10.03
CA LYS A 125 -2.50 -4.98 10.77
C LYS A 125 -2.32 -3.50 11.12
N TRP A 126 -2.44 -2.62 10.12
CA TRP A 126 -2.35 -1.18 10.33
C TRP A 126 -3.38 -0.68 11.35
N THR A 127 -4.64 -1.09 11.21
CA THR A 127 -5.73 -0.70 12.12
C THR A 127 -5.44 -1.17 13.55
N ALA A 128 -5.01 -2.42 13.72
CA ALA A 128 -4.69 -2.97 15.03
C ALA A 128 -3.59 -2.17 15.74
N ILE A 129 -2.50 -1.87 15.04
CA ILE A 129 -1.38 -1.09 15.60
C ILE A 129 -1.82 0.35 15.87
N ARG A 130 -2.48 1.02 14.90
CA ARG A 130 -2.93 2.40 15.02
C ARG A 130 -3.85 2.65 16.23
N TYR A 131 -4.70 1.67 16.55
CA TYR A 131 -5.68 1.79 17.64
C TYR A 131 -5.32 0.97 18.88
N SER A 132 -4.12 0.35 18.94
CA SER A 132 -3.66 -0.37 20.14
C SER A 132 -3.24 0.55 21.28
N ALA A 133 -2.94 1.82 20.99
CA ALA A 133 -2.57 2.82 21.98
C ALA A 133 -3.08 4.21 21.59
N ASP A 134 -3.53 5.00 22.57
CA ASP A 134 -4.13 6.32 22.37
C ASP A 134 -3.18 7.35 21.74
N HIS A 135 -1.88 7.11 21.84
CA HIS A 135 -0.84 8.03 21.39
C HIS A 135 -0.19 7.65 20.07
N ILE A 136 -0.63 6.59 19.38
CA ILE A 136 -0.23 6.33 17.99
C ILE A 136 -1.20 7.07 17.09
N LEU A 137 -0.73 8.07 16.34
CA LEU A 137 -1.55 8.82 15.40
C LEU A 137 -1.48 8.22 13.99
N ASP A 138 -0.31 7.75 13.59
CA ASP A 138 -0.10 7.02 12.34
C ASP A 138 1.09 6.07 12.44
N TYR A 139 1.17 5.11 11.51
CA TYR A 139 2.17 4.07 11.50
C TYR A 139 2.50 3.62 10.08
N ILE A 140 3.79 3.51 9.79
CA ILE A 140 4.31 2.98 8.53
C ILE A 140 5.33 1.89 8.86
N GLU A 141 5.07 0.67 8.44
CA GLU A 141 6.03 -0.44 8.51
C GLU A 141 7.06 -0.28 7.39
N LEU A 142 8.35 -0.37 7.72
CA LEU A 142 9.43 -0.29 6.76
C LEU A 142 9.98 -1.68 6.42
N ASP A 143 10.13 -2.52 7.44
CA ASP A 143 10.47 -3.93 7.34
C ASP A 143 9.93 -4.70 8.57
N GLU A 144 10.30 -5.98 8.73
CA GLU A 144 9.83 -6.82 9.83
C GLU A 144 10.16 -6.24 11.22
N ASP A 145 11.28 -5.53 11.34
CA ASP A 145 11.81 -5.02 12.61
C ASP A 145 11.66 -3.50 12.80
N HIS A 146 11.51 -2.73 11.73
CA HIS A 146 11.56 -1.27 11.76
C HIS A 146 10.24 -0.64 11.31
N ALA A 147 9.88 0.42 12.01
CA ALA A 147 8.70 1.22 11.68
C ALA A 147 8.92 2.71 11.92
N MET A 148 8.08 3.49 11.29
CA MET A 148 7.91 4.91 11.57
C MET A 148 6.54 5.13 12.21
N PHE A 149 6.52 5.86 13.34
CA PHE A 149 5.28 6.26 14.02
C PHE A 149 5.13 7.76 14.02
N GLU A 150 3.90 8.24 13.84
CA GLU A 150 3.50 9.59 14.23
C GLU A 150 2.92 9.53 15.64
N ILE A 151 3.57 10.24 16.57
CA ILE A 151 3.19 10.27 17.99
C ILE A 151 3.17 11.72 18.51
N PRO A 152 2.30 12.06 19.46
CA PRO A 152 2.36 13.34 20.13
C PRO A 152 3.65 13.49 20.94
N VAL A 153 4.14 14.72 21.08
CA VAL A 153 5.25 15.03 21.96
C VAL A 153 4.89 14.62 23.40
N PRO A 154 5.67 13.73 24.05
CA PRO A 154 5.44 13.34 25.44
C PRO A 154 5.49 14.56 26.37
N LYS A 155 4.66 14.56 27.42
CA LYS A 155 4.58 15.70 28.35
C LYS A 155 5.89 16.07 29.00
N ASP A 156 6.71 15.07 29.31
CA ASP A 156 8.06 15.22 29.92
C ASP A 156 9.13 15.70 28.92
N TRP A 157 8.81 15.70 27.63
CA TRP A 157 9.69 16.22 26.58
C TRP A 157 9.32 17.65 26.14
N ALA A 158 8.08 18.06 26.39
CA ALA A 158 7.63 19.42 26.08
C ALA A 158 8.50 20.48 26.76
N GLY A 159 8.90 21.51 26.01
CA GLY A 159 9.79 22.56 26.48
C GLY A 159 11.29 22.21 26.41
N ARG A 160 11.67 20.98 26.08
CA ARG A 160 13.08 20.55 25.95
C ARG A 160 13.50 20.54 24.49
N THR A 161 14.80 20.70 24.25
CA THR A 161 15.35 20.55 22.89
C THR A 161 15.61 19.11 22.54
N ILE A 162 15.64 18.79 21.24
CA ILE A 162 15.97 17.44 20.73
C ILE A 162 17.31 16.96 21.32
N GLY A 163 18.31 17.83 21.39
CA GLY A 163 19.62 17.53 21.95
C GLY A 163 19.58 17.21 23.45
N GLN A 164 18.73 17.90 24.23
CA GLN A 164 18.54 17.64 25.66
C GLN A 164 17.85 16.30 25.95
N ILE A 165 16.98 15.86 25.04
CA ILE A 165 16.29 14.57 25.16
C ILE A 165 17.25 13.42 24.85
N ASP A 166 18.12 13.60 23.86
CA ASP A 166 19.14 12.64 23.41
C ASP A 166 18.54 11.25 23.08
N ILE A 167 17.38 11.27 22.41
CA ILE A 167 16.55 10.08 22.11
C ILE A 167 17.35 9.02 21.34
N ARG A 168 18.23 9.47 20.43
CA ARG A 168 19.04 8.57 19.61
C ARG A 168 19.99 7.73 20.44
N LYS A 169 20.68 8.33 21.41
CA LYS A 169 21.61 7.60 22.29
C LYS A 169 20.88 6.78 23.34
N LYS A 170 19.78 7.30 23.90
CA LYS A 170 19.05 6.64 25.00
C LYS A 170 18.18 5.48 24.53
N TYR A 171 17.56 5.61 23.35
CA TYR A 171 16.52 4.67 22.89
C TYR A 171 16.78 4.10 21.49
N ASN A 172 17.86 4.53 20.81
CA ASN A 172 18.17 4.13 19.43
C ASN A 172 17.04 4.47 18.43
N ILE A 173 16.37 5.60 18.65
CA ILE A 173 15.27 6.11 17.85
C ILE A 173 15.69 7.44 17.22
N ASN A 174 15.28 7.69 15.97
CA ASN A 174 15.50 8.94 15.28
C ASN A 174 14.20 9.73 15.19
N ILE A 175 14.23 11.04 15.47
CA ILE A 175 13.16 11.95 15.11
C ILE A 175 13.42 12.37 13.66
N MET A 176 12.47 12.05 12.78
CA MET A 176 12.55 12.32 11.33
C MET A 176 11.86 13.62 10.97
N GLY A 177 10.88 14.04 11.75
CA GLY A 177 10.12 15.26 11.52
C GLY A 177 9.29 15.67 12.72
N ILE A 178 8.89 16.94 12.74
CA ILE A 178 7.95 17.50 13.71
C ILE A 178 6.79 18.10 12.94
N LYS A 179 5.57 17.83 13.38
CA LYS A 179 4.37 18.38 12.76
C LYS A 179 3.77 19.44 13.67
N ARG A 180 3.78 20.68 13.17
CA ARG A 180 3.28 21.88 13.85
C ARG A 180 2.09 22.44 13.11
N SER A 181 0.95 22.59 13.78
CA SER A 181 -0.28 23.11 13.13
C SER A 181 -0.58 22.45 11.78
N GLY A 182 -0.40 21.11 11.70
CA GLY A 182 -0.64 20.32 10.49
C GLY A 182 0.46 20.38 9.43
N LYS A 183 1.52 21.18 9.60
CA LYS A 183 2.66 21.26 8.68
C LYS A 183 3.83 20.44 9.21
N LEU A 184 4.40 19.62 8.33
CA LEU A 184 5.55 18.77 8.63
C LEU A 184 6.85 19.54 8.38
N GLU A 185 7.71 19.62 9.39
CA GLU A 185 9.07 20.14 9.33
C GLU A 185 10.07 18.98 9.40
N LEU A 186 10.94 18.88 8.39
CA LEU A 186 11.95 17.82 8.27
C LEU A 186 13.37 18.33 8.53
N SER A 187 13.59 19.66 8.49
CA SER A 187 14.90 20.26 8.73
C SER A 187 15.14 20.42 10.23
N LEU A 188 15.56 19.33 10.87
CA LEU A 188 15.74 19.29 12.31
C LEU A 188 17.19 19.57 12.73
N SER A 189 17.35 20.30 13.85
CA SER A 189 18.62 20.49 14.55
C SER A 189 18.48 20.10 16.03
N PRO A 190 19.59 19.82 16.73
CA PRO A 190 19.56 19.50 18.16
C PRO A 190 18.96 20.60 19.04
N ASP A 191 18.97 21.85 18.57
CA ASP A 191 18.50 23.01 19.31
C ASP A 191 16.99 23.25 19.19
N ILE A 192 16.31 22.53 18.28
CA ILE A 192 14.86 22.64 18.13
C ILE A 192 14.18 22.17 19.40
N ARG A 193 13.31 23.07 19.93
CA ARG A 193 12.48 22.82 21.11
C ARG A 193 11.18 22.14 20.68
N LEU A 194 10.83 21.06 21.39
CA LEU A 194 9.55 20.38 21.23
C LEU A 194 8.47 21.06 22.07
N GLU A 195 7.31 21.29 21.52
CA GLU A 195 6.21 21.96 22.21
C GLU A 195 5.04 21.01 22.49
N ALA A 196 4.28 21.31 23.52
CA ALA A 196 3.07 20.55 23.83
C ALA A 196 2.03 20.71 22.71
N GLY A 197 1.41 19.60 22.30
CA GLY A 197 0.43 19.58 21.22
C GLY A 197 1.00 19.41 19.82
N GLU A 198 2.32 19.37 19.68
CA GLU A 198 2.98 18.95 18.44
C GLU A 198 3.03 17.43 18.35
N THR A 199 3.25 16.91 17.12
CA THR A 199 3.51 15.49 16.88
C THR A 199 4.87 15.30 16.25
N MET A 200 5.44 14.12 16.46
CA MET A 200 6.75 13.75 15.92
C MET A 200 6.62 12.52 15.04
N LEU A 201 7.33 12.51 13.92
CA LEU A 201 7.64 11.30 13.17
C LEU A 201 8.91 10.69 13.74
N VAL A 202 8.80 9.49 14.30
CA VAL A 202 9.92 8.77 14.93
C VAL A 202 10.16 7.45 14.21
N LEU A 203 11.43 7.16 13.92
CA LEU A 203 11.89 5.97 13.23
C LEU A 203 12.79 5.16 14.15
N GLY A 204 12.52 3.86 14.25
CA GLY A 204 13.34 2.95 15.05
C GLY A 204 12.90 1.50 14.92
N ARG A 205 13.56 0.62 15.68
CA ARG A 205 13.10 -0.76 15.81
C ARG A 205 11.81 -0.84 16.60
N ASN A 206 10.91 -1.72 16.19
CA ASN A 206 9.62 -1.92 16.86
C ASN A 206 9.76 -2.05 18.39
N ARG A 207 10.71 -2.88 18.87
CA ARG A 207 10.99 -3.07 20.31
C ARG A 207 11.45 -1.80 21.03
N ASP A 208 12.25 -0.95 20.33
CA ASP A 208 12.80 0.26 20.92
C ASP A 208 11.72 1.35 21.00
N LEU A 209 10.88 1.45 19.96
CA LEU A 209 9.70 2.32 19.91
C LEU A 209 8.69 1.93 21.00
N GLN A 210 8.36 0.64 21.12
CA GLN A 210 7.47 0.12 22.15
C GLN A 210 7.97 0.44 23.56
N LYS A 211 9.26 0.22 23.82
CA LYS A 211 9.88 0.51 25.13
C LYS A 211 9.87 2.02 25.44
N CYS A 212 10.19 2.86 24.45
CA CYS A 212 10.29 4.31 24.65
C CYS A 212 8.93 4.95 24.89
N PHE A 213 7.93 4.56 24.10
CA PHE A 213 6.61 5.18 24.11
C PHE A 213 5.54 4.35 24.80
N ARG A 214 5.90 3.19 25.35
CA ARG A 214 4.98 2.27 26.05
C ARG A 214 3.76 1.87 25.22
N ILE A 215 4.03 1.49 23.98
CA ILE A 215 3.04 1.06 22.99
C ILE A 215 2.86 -0.44 23.06
#